data_2173d566737ff2f372715292bebfce7e
#
_entry.id   2173d566737ff2f372715292bebfce7e
#
_cell.length_a   1.000
_cell.length_b   1.000
_cell.length_c   1.000
_cell.angle_alpha   90.00
_cell.angle_beta   90.00
_cell.angle_gamma   90.00
#
_symmetry.space_group_name_H-M   'P 1'
#
loop_
_entity.id
_entity.type
_entity.pdbx_description
1 polymer ?
#
loop_
_entity_poly.entity_id
_entity_poly.type
_entity_poly.pdbx_seq_one_letter_code
_entity_poly.pdbx_strand_id
1 'polypeptide(L)'
;MAKLNTTYMGIELANPLIVGACSLTSNLDTIKRLEDSGAGAVVIKSLFEEQIQLKNYLMHEELHRYDDWHAEMTSIFPNLEDGGPEEHLAWVRRAREAVKIPVIASLNAVNREAWVE
;
A
#
# COMPACT_ATOMS: atom_id res chain seq x y z
N MET A 1 -8.95 15.19 33.36
CA MET A 1 -8.83 14.96 31.89
C MET A 1 -9.10 13.50 31.58
N ALA A 2 -9.95 13.23 30.62
CA ALA A 2 -10.19 11.87 30.18
C ALA A 2 -8.94 11.30 29.51
N LYS A 3 -8.55 10.07 29.85
CA LYS A 3 -7.47 9.34 29.15
C LYS A 3 -8.08 8.67 27.94
N LEU A 4 -7.60 9.01 26.75
CA LEU A 4 -8.05 8.44 25.48
C LEU A 4 -7.17 7.27 24.99
N ASN A 5 -6.12 6.96 25.74
CA ASN A 5 -5.24 5.83 25.41
C ASN A 5 -6.04 4.53 25.32
N THR A 6 -5.78 3.77 24.31
CA THR A 6 -6.43 2.47 24.07
C THR A 6 -5.44 1.50 23.41
N THR A 7 -5.82 0.24 23.36
CA THR A 7 -5.05 -0.80 22.69
C THR A 7 -5.92 -1.46 21.63
N TYR A 8 -5.39 -1.58 20.41
CA TYR A 8 -6.04 -2.25 19.29
C TYR A 8 -5.09 -3.25 18.65
N MET A 9 -5.48 -4.51 18.54
CA MET A 9 -4.66 -5.62 18.00
C MET A 9 -3.25 -5.70 18.66
N GLY A 10 -3.17 -5.45 19.96
CA GLY A 10 -1.90 -5.44 20.69
C GLY A 10 -1.03 -4.19 20.48
N ILE A 11 -1.51 -3.21 19.73
CA ILE A 11 -0.82 -1.94 19.46
C ILE A 11 -1.39 -0.87 20.37
N GLU A 12 -0.54 -0.20 21.13
CA GLU A 12 -0.95 0.93 21.95
C GLU A 12 -1.20 2.18 21.09
N LEU A 13 -2.34 2.80 21.30
CA LEU A 13 -2.77 4.02 20.61
C LEU A 13 -2.94 5.16 21.60
N ALA A 14 -2.49 6.35 21.24
CA ALA A 14 -2.69 7.56 22.04
C ALA A 14 -4.18 7.94 22.16
N ASN A 15 -4.99 7.57 21.17
CA ASN A 15 -6.45 7.75 21.14
C ASN A 15 -7.07 6.74 20.16
N PRO A 16 -8.39 6.52 20.21
CA PRO A 16 -9.07 5.51 19.38
C PRO A 16 -9.33 5.94 17.93
N LEU A 17 -8.87 7.11 17.50
CA LEU A 17 -9.10 7.62 16.14
C LEU A 17 -8.10 7.00 15.14
N ILE A 18 -8.58 6.12 14.32
CA ILE A 18 -7.80 5.48 13.25
C ILE A 18 -8.29 5.99 11.91
N VAL A 19 -7.37 6.53 11.09
CA VAL A 19 -7.67 6.93 9.71
C VAL A 19 -7.69 5.69 8.84
N GLY A 20 -8.86 5.37 8.27
CA GLY A 20 -9.05 4.21 7.39
C GLY A 20 -8.30 4.32 6.06
N ALA A 21 -8.17 3.18 5.37
CA ALA A 21 -7.56 3.10 4.06
C ALA A 21 -8.34 3.96 3.04
N CYS A 22 -7.71 5.02 2.52
CA CYS A 22 -8.32 5.95 1.58
C CYS A 22 -7.23 6.71 0.80
N SER A 23 -7.65 7.59 -0.11
CA SER A 23 -6.73 8.42 -0.90
C SER A 23 -5.82 9.33 -0.05
N LEU A 24 -6.27 9.73 1.15
CA LEU A 24 -5.46 10.54 2.07
C LEU A 24 -4.21 9.80 2.57
N THR A 25 -4.25 8.47 2.63
CA THR A 25 -3.12 7.64 3.05
C THR A 25 -2.21 7.20 1.89
N SER A 26 -2.40 7.78 0.70
CA SER A 26 -1.56 7.54 -0.48
C SER A 26 -0.43 8.56 -0.66
N ASN A 27 -0.33 9.56 0.23
CA ASN A 27 0.68 10.62 0.14
C ASN A 27 1.32 10.85 1.51
N LEU A 28 2.66 10.94 1.56
CA LEU A 28 3.42 11.12 2.81
C LEU A 28 3.11 12.44 3.51
N ASP A 29 2.95 13.53 2.76
CA ASP A 29 2.68 14.84 3.36
C ASP A 29 1.29 14.85 4.01
N THR A 30 0.32 14.17 3.40
CA THR A 30 -1.01 14.01 3.98
C THR A 30 -0.98 13.15 5.23
N ILE A 31 -0.20 12.05 5.22
CA ILE A 31 -0.03 11.19 6.41
C ILE A 31 0.58 11.97 7.58
N LYS A 32 1.60 12.80 7.34
CA LYS A 32 2.17 13.69 8.35
C LYS A 32 1.13 14.68 8.91
N ARG A 33 0.33 15.27 8.03
CA ARG A 33 -0.76 16.18 8.45
C ARG A 33 -1.83 15.48 9.27
N LEU A 34 -2.12 14.22 8.99
CA LEU A 34 -3.04 13.41 9.80
C LEU A 34 -2.48 13.16 11.21
N GLU A 35 -1.18 12.87 11.31
CA GLU A 35 -0.50 12.78 12.61
C GLU A 35 -0.58 14.10 13.38
N ASP A 36 -0.23 15.22 12.73
CA ASP A 36 -0.29 16.55 13.32
C ASP A 36 -1.71 16.95 13.78
N SER A 37 -2.72 16.43 13.09
CA SER A 37 -4.13 16.63 13.43
C SER A 37 -4.61 15.74 14.59
N GLY A 38 -3.75 14.86 15.11
CA GLY A 38 -4.04 14.04 16.28
C GLY A 38 -4.58 12.65 15.98
N ALA A 39 -4.40 12.12 14.77
CA ALA A 39 -4.74 10.72 14.48
C ALA A 39 -3.96 9.76 15.39
N GLY A 40 -4.62 8.74 15.94
CA GLY A 40 -4.00 7.70 16.76
C GLY A 40 -3.27 6.63 15.96
N ALA A 41 -3.71 6.39 14.73
CA ALA A 41 -3.08 5.50 13.76
C ALA A 41 -3.57 5.80 12.34
N VAL A 42 -2.86 5.29 11.34
CA VAL A 42 -3.28 5.35 9.93
C VAL A 42 -3.25 3.97 9.30
N VAL A 43 -4.21 3.70 8.42
CA VAL A 43 -4.25 2.48 7.60
C VAL A 43 -3.87 2.86 6.17
N ILE A 44 -2.84 2.23 5.63
CA ILE A 44 -2.40 2.45 4.25
C ILE A 44 -3.43 1.86 3.28
N LYS A 45 -3.65 2.55 2.15
CA LYS A 45 -4.51 2.07 1.07
C LYS A 45 -4.21 0.60 0.74
N SER A 46 -5.26 -0.19 0.61
CA SER A 46 -5.14 -1.63 0.39
C SER A 46 -4.43 -1.97 -0.91
N LEU A 47 -3.63 -3.02 -0.86
CA LEU A 47 -3.19 -3.75 -2.04
C LEU A 47 -4.27 -4.78 -2.39
N PHE A 48 -4.69 -4.82 -3.65
CA PHE A 48 -5.70 -5.74 -4.16
C PHE A 48 -5.04 -6.85 -4.99
N GLU A 49 -5.49 -8.10 -4.79
CA GLU A 49 -5.02 -9.25 -5.55
C GLU A 49 -5.18 -9.05 -7.06
N GLU A 50 -6.30 -8.44 -7.49
CA GLU A 50 -6.58 -8.18 -8.89
C GLU A 50 -5.53 -7.28 -9.54
N GLN A 51 -4.96 -6.34 -8.78
CA GLN A 51 -3.86 -5.48 -9.27
C GLN A 51 -2.58 -6.29 -9.49
N ILE A 52 -2.30 -7.24 -8.61
CA ILE A 52 -1.15 -8.15 -8.74
C ILE A 52 -1.32 -9.05 -9.95
N GLN A 53 -2.50 -9.65 -10.10
CA GLN A 53 -2.82 -10.54 -11.23
C GLN A 53 -2.75 -9.80 -12.56
N LEU A 54 -3.31 -8.59 -12.64
CA LEU A 54 -3.25 -7.77 -13.85
C LEU A 54 -1.81 -7.43 -14.22
N LYS A 55 -0.99 -7.05 -13.24
CA LYS A 55 0.44 -6.76 -13.48
C LYS A 55 1.18 -7.99 -14.01
N ASN A 56 0.95 -9.15 -13.41
CA ASN A 56 1.55 -10.40 -13.84
C ASN A 56 1.11 -10.79 -15.24
N TYR A 57 -0.17 -10.61 -15.57
CA TYR A 57 -0.71 -10.88 -16.90
C TYR A 57 -0.07 -9.97 -17.95
N LEU A 58 -0.02 -8.66 -17.71
CA LEU A 58 0.60 -7.69 -18.63
C LEU A 58 2.10 -7.97 -18.83
N MET A 59 2.81 -8.32 -17.76
CA MET A 59 4.22 -8.69 -17.85
C MET A 59 4.42 -9.96 -18.68
N HIS A 60 3.52 -10.94 -18.56
CA HIS A 60 3.57 -12.18 -19.35
C HIS A 60 3.27 -11.93 -20.83
N GLU A 61 2.28 -11.10 -21.14
CA GLU A 61 1.99 -10.69 -22.53
C GLU A 61 3.17 -9.94 -23.16
N GLU A 62 3.83 -9.05 -22.42
CA GLU A 62 5.01 -8.35 -22.93
C GLU A 62 6.17 -9.30 -23.21
N LEU A 63 6.47 -10.26 -22.34
CA LEU A 63 7.51 -11.25 -22.55
C LEU A 63 7.25 -12.10 -23.81
N HIS A 64 5.99 -12.47 -24.08
CA HIS A 64 5.64 -13.21 -25.30
C HIS A 64 5.64 -12.34 -26.57
N ARG A 65 5.43 -11.05 -26.45
CA ARG A 65 5.49 -10.11 -27.57
C ARG A 65 6.94 -9.85 -28.02
N TYR A 66 7.93 -10.04 -27.15
CA TYR A 66 9.34 -9.86 -27.43
C TYR A 66 9.99 -11.04 -28.18
N ASP A 67 9.36 -12.22 -28.20
CA ASP A 67 9.86 -13.36 -28.97
C ASP A 67 9.72 -13.17 -30.49
N ASP A 68 8.86 -12.24 -30.94
CA ASP A 68 8.55 -12.03 -32.35
C ASP A 68 9.07 -10.70 -32.96
N TRP A 69 9.69 -9.79 -32.21
CA TRP A 69 10.10 -8.48 -32.73
C TRP A 69 11.48 -8.05 -32.28
N HIS A 70 12.34 -7.77 -33.31
CA HIS A 70 13.71 -7.24 -33.17
C HIS A 70 13.79 -5.89 -32.45
N ALA A 71 14.72 -5.78 -31.62
CA ALA A 71 15.62 -4.81 -30.96
C ALA A 71 15.46 -3.29 -31.16
N GLU A 72 14.37 -2.70 -31.59
CA GLU A 72 14.27 -1.24 -31.82
C GLU A 72 13.07 -0.53 -31.22
N MET A 73 12.48 -1.01 -30.13
CA MET A 73 11.48 -0.23 -29.41
C MET A 73 11.82 -0.05 -27.95
N THR A 74 12.36 1.14 -27.65
CA THR A 74 12.41 1.75 -26.33
C THR A 74 11.06 1.67 -25.64
N SER A 75 11.05 0.98 -24.53
CA SER A 75 10.05 0.94 -23.43
C SER A 75 8.82 1.84 -23.59
N ILE A 76 7.72 1.25 -24.03
CA ILE A 76 6.39 1.72 -23.71
C ILE A 76 5.93 0.88 -22.51
N PHE A 77 6.51 1.14 -21.33
CA PHE A 77 5.88 0.68 -20.09
C PHE A 77 4.72 1.64 -19.80
N PRO A 78 3.47 1.18 -19.79
CA PRO A 78 2.43 1.96 -19.17
C PRO A 78 2.87 2.18 -17.71
N ASN A 79 2.93 3.43 -17.29
CA ASN A 79 3.09 3.79 -15.89
C ASN A 79 1.88 3.22 -15.14
N LEU A 80 1.98 1.97 -14.71
CA LEU A 80 1.08 1.42 -13.72
C LEU A 80 1.48 2.08 -12.40
N GLU A 81 0.80 3.17 -12.07
CA GLU A 81 1.00 3.94 -10.83
C GLU A 81 0.73 3.13 -9.57
N ASP A 82 0.19 1.93 -9.70
CA ASP A 82 0.00 0.97 -8.62
C ASP A 82 0.97 -0.21 -8.81
N GLY A 83 2.13 -0.10 -8.21
CA GLY A 83 3.13 -1.16 -8.17
C GLY A 83 2.65 -2.40 -7.44
N GLY A 84 3.30 -3.53 -7.71
CA GLY A 84 3.02 -4.81 -7.08
C GLY A 84 3.35 -4.85 -5.57
N PRO A 85 3.40 -6.04 -4.97
CA PRO A 85 3.63 -6.22 -3.53
C PRO A 85 4.89 -5.52 -3.00
N GLU A 86 5.97 -5.53 -3.76
CA GLU A 86 7.24 -4.91 -3.37
C GLU A 86 7.12 -3.39 -3.21
N GLU A 87 6.40 -2.76 -4.12
CA GLU A 87 6.18 -1.31 -4.09
C GLU A 87 5.24 -0.92 -2.95
N HIS A 88 4.22 -1.73 -2.68
CA HIS A 88 3.35 -1.57 -1.53
C HIS A 88 4.13 -1.69 -0.21
N LEU A 89 4.99 -2.69 -0.07
CA LEU A 89 5.86 -2.85 1.11
C LEU A 89 6.84 -1.68 1.27
N ALA A 90 7.42 -1.20 0.17
CA ALA A 90 8.29 -0.01 0.19
C ALA A 90 7.52 1.24 0.61
N TRP A 91 6.27 1.38 0.17
CA TRP A 91 5.39 2.47 0.59
C TRP A 91 5.07 2.41 2.08
N VAL A 92 4.67 1.26 2.60
CA VAL A 92 4.41 1.05 4.04
C VAL A 92 5.65 1.40 4.86
N ARG A 93 6.83 1.00 4.42
CA ARG A 93 8.10 1.33 5.09
C ARG A 93 8.33 2.83 5.13
N ARG A 94 8.21 3.52 4.00
CA ARG A 94 8.36 4.98 3.92
C ARG A 94 7.35 5.71 4.80
N ALA A 95 6.10 5.27 4.83
CA ALA A 95 5.07 5.84 5.69
C ALA A 95 5.43 5.66 7.17
N ARG A 96 5.87 4.46 7.57
CA ARG A 96 6.29 4.16 8.94
C ARG A 96 7.49 5.00 9.39
N GLU A 97 8.43 5.28 8.50
CA GLU A 97 9.60 6.13 8.79
C GLU A 97 9.22 7.62 8.90
N ALA A 98 8.16 8.04 8.22
CA ALA A 98 7.72 9.43 8.16
C ALA A 98 6.93 9.91 9.38
N VAL A 99 6.28 9.00 10.11
CA VAL A 99 5.42 9.31 11.26
C VAL A 99 5.74 8.45 12.46
N LYS A 100 5.33 8.91 13.64
CA LYS A 100 5.52 8.21 14.93
C LYS A 100 4.31 7.37 15.31
N ILE A 101 3.13 7.71 14.80
CA ILE A 101 1.91 6.95 15.04
C ILE A 101 1.96 5.59 14.34
N PRO A 102 1.26 4.57 14.84
CA PRO A 102 1.18 3.27 14.20
C PRO A 102 0.68 3.35 12.75
N VAL A 103 1.35 2.63 11.87
CA VAL A 103 0.98 2.47 10.45
C VAL A 103 0.55 1.03 10.23
N ILE A 104 -0.65 0.84 9.73
CA ILE A 104 -1.27 -0.46 9.48
C ILE A 104 -1.35 -0.67 7.97
N ALA A 105 -0.77 -1.76 7.49
CA ALA A 105 -0.92 -2.18 6.09
C ALA A 105 -2.27 -2.85 5.90
N SER A 106 -2.89 -2.64 4.75
CA SER A 106 -4.13 -3.28 4.36
C SER A 106 -3.92 -4.11 3.10
N LEU A 107 -4.46 -5.32 3.11
CA LEU A 107 -4.41 -6.27 2.01
C LEU A 107 -5.83 -6.78 1.73
N ASN A 108 -6.17 -6.89 0.47
CA ASN A 108 -7.40 -7.53 0.03
C ASN A 108 -7.07 -8.65 -0.97
N ALA A 109 -7.31 -9.89 -0.57
CA ALA A 109 -7.14 -11.07 -1.39
C ALA A 109 -8.46 -11.81 -1.58
N VAL A 110 -8.67 -12.39 -2.76
CA VAL A 110 -9.91 -13.08 -3.15
C VAL A 110 -9.81 -14.57 -2.90
N ASN A 111 -8.64 -15.17 -3.14
CA ASN A 111 -8.41 -16.60 -3.05
C ASN A 111 -7.65 -16.98 -1.79
N ARG A 112 -7.88 -18.22 -1.33
CA ARG A 112 -7.18 -18.77 -0.15
C ARG A 112 -5.67 -18.79 -0.35
N GLU A 113 -5.22 -19.16 -1.53
CA GLU A 113 -3.81 -19.26 -1.89
C GLU A 113 -3.11 -17.90 -1.76
N ALA A 114 -3.76 -16.82 -2.21
CA ALA A 114 -3.25 -15.46 -2.11
C ALA A 114 -3.13 -14.90 -0.68
N TRP A 115 -3.81 -15.53 0.30
CA TRP A 115 -3.66 -15.18 1.72
C TRP A 115 -2.46 -15.84 2.41
N VAL A 116 -1.85 -16.84 1.76
CA VAL A 116 -0.83 -17.71 2.38
C VAL A 116 0.56 -17.48 1.76
N GLU A 117 0.63 -16.93 0.56
CA GLU A 117 1.88 -16.55 -0.10
C GLU A 117 2.34 -15.16 0.33
#